data_1445a5b44e094445cefcc86951f0b90b
#
_entry.id   1445a5b44e094445cefcc86951f0b90b
#
_cell.length_a   1.000
_cell.length_b   1.000
_cell.length_c   1.000
_cell.angle_alpha   90.00
_cell.angle_beta   90.00
_cell.angle_gamma   90.00
#
_symmetry.space_group_name_H-M   'P 1'
#
loop_
_entity.id
_entity.type
_entity.pdbx_description
1 polymer ?
#
loop_
_entity_poly.entity_id
_entity_poly.type
_entity_poly.pdbx_seq_one_letter_code
_entity_poly.pdbx_strand_id
1 'polypeptide(L)'
;MKLVIHDLTVKEWEKIKSDYTEDRIIADLGTIRPCVGCFCCWNKTPGQCVVKDGYENMGALIHHADEIVVISRYTFGGFSSFVKNVFDRSLGYVLPQFEVIDGETHHQKRYAEDKPFSFIFYGHDLSMEEKESACRYVKAVCANIRGHVKSVIFRECDEQPVAENLQVKKTAGRTVLLIGSMRSQDGNSVKLAEKLREQLQGDNKIIHLKKYLGNLPELFSELESAETIVLCTPLYVDGLPAQVIRFMEEAQCYSRWRPQKVYVLANMGLYESSQLINLFSAVKQWCGKMKIEYGGGLGVSAGELLGTLMEYAPFRFGPTRIAAKGMNRLADAIRQGSKTEDIYAEPYCFPRSLYIKIANTSWNRTAKKNGISPQDLYRRL
;
A
#
# COMPACT_ATOMS: atom_id res chain seq x y z
N MET A 1 -4.01 -1.35 -29.24
CA MET A 1 -3.21 -0.29 -28.59
C MET A 1 -2.95 -0.71 -27.14
N LYS A 2 -1.70 -0.69 -26.71
CA LYS A 2 -1.33 -0.98 -25.33
C LYS A 2 -1.35 0.28 -24.48
N LEU A 3 -1.50 0.12 -23.17
CA LEU A 3 -1.20 1.14 -22.18
C LEU A 3 0.16 0.81 -21.54
N VAL A 4 1.15 1.64 -21.75
CA VAL A 4 2.50 1.47 -21.19
C VAL A 4 2.68 2.43 -20.01
N ILE A 5 2.99 1.90 -18.83
CA ILE A 5 3.25 2.65 -17.62
C ILE A 5 4.71 2.43 -17.26
N HIS A 6 5.53 3.51 -17.17
CA HIS A 6 6.95 3.33 -16.88
C HIS A 6 7.55 4.47 -16.05
N ASP A 7 8.60 4.13 -15.29
CA ASP A 7 9.45 5.04 -14.51
C ASP A 7 10.91 5.09 -15.00
N LEU A 8 11.13 4.67 -16.25
CA LEU A 8 12.45 4.71 -16.88
C LEU A 8 12.93 6.14 -17.07
N THR A 9 14.24 6.35 -16.94
CA THR A 9 14.88 7.59 -17.34
C THR A 9 14.72 7.83 -18.85
N VAL A 10 14.87 9.08 -19.29
CA VAL A 10 14.81 9.43 -20.72
C VAL A 10 15.78 8.56 -21.53
N LYS A 11 17.01 8.36 -21.04
CA LYS A 11 18.04 7.55 -21.71
C LYS A 11 17.65 6.07 -21.85
N GLU A 12 17.01 5.51 -20.84
CA GLU A 12 16.54 4.11 -20.88
C GLU A 12 15.33 3.97 -21.80
N TRP A 13 14.39 4.91 -21.71
CA TRP A 13 13.21 4.93 -22.56
C TRP A 13 13.55 5.04 -24.05
N GLU A 14 14.50 5.90 -24.41
CA GLU A 14 14.98 6.07 -25.81
C GLU A 14 15.46 4.75 -26.43
N LYS A 15 15.97 3.80 -25.63
CA LYS A 15 16.44 2.49 -26.11
C LYS A 15 15.32 1.54 -26.52
N ILE A 16 14.10 1.74 -26.03
CA ILE A 16 12.97 0.80 -26.21
C ILE A 16 11.70 1.47 -26.77
N LYS A 17 11.65 2.78 -26.88
CA LYS A 17 10.43 3.50 -27.32
C LYS A 17 9.94 3.10 -28.70
N SER A 18 10.83 2.59 -29.59
CA SER A 18 10.46 2.08 -30.91
C SER A 18 9.49 0.92 -30.86
N ASP A 19 9.47 0.15 -29.77
CA ASP A 19 8.57 -1.00 -29.58
C ASP A 19 7.13 -0.58 -29.20
N TYR A 20 6.93 0.74 -28.93
CA TYR A 20 5.70 1.31 -28.35
C TYR A 20 5.19 2.56 -29.10
N THR A 21 5.50 2.72 -30.38
CA THR A 21 5.23 3.96 -31.15
C THR A 21 3.73 4.28 -31.30
N GLU A 22 2.87 3.29 -31.27
CA GLU A 22 1.41 3.45 -31.44
C GLU A 22 0.65 3.28 -30.11
N ASP A 23 1.36 3.21 -28.99
CA ASP A 23 0.81 2.92 -27.69
C ASP A 23 0.59 4.17 -26.83
N ARG A 24 -0.33 4.08 -25.87
CA ARG A 24 -0.54 5.14 -24.88
C ARG A 24 0.52 5.05 -23.78
N ILE A 25 1.29 6.09 -23.59
CA ILE A 25 2.40 6.13 -22.62
C ILE A 25 2.01 6.95 -21.38
N ILE A 26 2.28 6.40 -20.20
CA ILE A 26 2.22 7.06 -18.90
C ILE A 26 3.62 6.99 -18.30
N ALA A 27 4.37 8.07 -18.40
CA ALA A 27 5.73 8.20 -17.88
C ALA A 27 5.75 9.01 -16.58
N ASP A 28 6.82 8.83 -15.78
CA ASP A 28 7.06 9.67 -14.61
C ASP A 28 7.54 11.07 -15.03
N LEU A 29 6.61 12.01 -15.01
CA LEU A 29 6.87 13.44 -15.26
C LEU A 29 6.84 14.26 -13.97
N GLY A 30 6.77 13.63 -12.80
CA GLY A 30 6.64 14.29 -11.51
C GLY A 30 5.30 15.01 -11.30
N THR A 31 4.30 14.80 -12.16
CA THR A 31 3.02 15.55 -12.16
C THR A 31 1.88 14.80 -11.48
N ILE A 32 1.97 13.48 -11.34
CA ILE A 32 0.93 12.68 -10.68
C ILE A 32 0.86 12.97 -9.18
N ARG A 33 -0.28 13.44 -8.72
CA ARG A 33 -0.53 13.68 -7.30
C ARG A 33 -0.89 12.36 -6.59
N PRO A 34 -0.55 12.22 -5.29
CA PRO A 34 -0.81 10.98 -4.54
C PRO A 34 -2.30 10.68 -4.41
N CYS A 35 -2.62 9.36 -4.39
CA CYS A 35 -3.93 8.90 -3.98
C CYS A 35 -4.15 9.23 -2.49
N VAL A 36 -5.22 9.96 -2.18
CA VAL A 36 -5.55 10.35 -0.79
C VAL A 36 -6.48 9.35 -0.08
N GLY A 37 -6.82 8.22 -0.72
CA GLY A 37 -7.65 7.17 -0.14
C GLY A 37 -9.08 7.62 0.18
N CYS A 38 -9.61 8.62 -0.51
CA CYS A 38 -10.93 9.21 -0.23
C CYS A 38 -12.11 8.38 -0.74
N PHE A 39 -11.88 7.38 -1.60
CA PHE A 39 -12.88 6.55 -2.27
C PHE A 39 -13.93 7.32 -3.10
N CYS A 40 -13.68 8.60 -3.40
CA CYS A 40 -14.57 9.39 -4.24
C CYS A 40 -14.73 8.79 -5.65
N CYS A 41 -13.69 8.13 -6.19
CA CYS A 41 -13.74 7.40 -7.45
C CYS A 41 -14.70 6.20 -7.45
N TRP A 42 -15.26 5.86 -6.29
CA TRP A 42 -16.34 4.90 -6.15
C TRP A 42 -17.67 5.57 -5.83
N ASN A 43 -17.71 6.46 -4.82
CA ASN A 43 -18.94 6.87 -4.18
C ASN A 43 -19.36 8.34 -4.44
N LYS A 44 -18.58 9.09 -5.26
CA LYS A 44 -18.90 10.49 -5.64
C LYS A 44 -18.76 10.73 -7.14
N THR A 45 -17.69 10.22 -7.74
CA THR A 45 -17.41 10.29 -9.19
C THR A 45 -17.07 8.89 -9.71
N PRO A 46 -18.04 7.94 -9.75
CA PRO A 46 -17.78 6.55 -10.08
C PRO A 46 -16.98 6.37 -11.37
N GLY A 47 -15.86 5.63 -11.27
CA GLY A 47 -14.91 5.41 -12.34
C GLY A 47 -13.83 6.46 -12.50
N GLN A 48 -14.00 7.68 -11.94
CA GLN A 48 -13.10 8.81 -12.13
C GLN A 48 -12.51 9.31 -10.79
N CYS A 49 -11.19 9.57 -10.74
CA CYS A 49 -10.58 10.19 -9.59
C CYS A 49 -10.95 11.68 -9.49
N VAL A 50 -11.18 12.17 -8.26
CA VAL A 50 -11.50 13.59 -8.01
C VAL A 50 -10.30 14.52 -8.11
N VAL A 51 -9.08 13.98 -8.04
CA VAL A 51 -7.84 14.75 -8.17
C VAL A 51 -7.61 15.07 -9.64
N LYS A 52 -7.62 16.37 -9.98
CA LYS A 52 -7.47 16.88 -11.34
C LYS A 52 -5.99 17.19 -11.60
N ASP A 53 -5.33 16.30 -12.31
CA ASP A 53 -3.90 16.39 -12.66
C ASP A 53 -3.54 15.65 -13.95
N GLY A 54 -4.58 15.30 -14.76
CA GLY A 54 -4.42 14.53 -16.00
C GLY A 54 -4.44 13.01 -15.83
N TYR A 55 -4.46 12.50 -14.57
CA TYR A 55 -4.51 11.07 -14.26
C TYR A 55 -5.86 10.61 -13.68
N GLU A 56 -6.89 11.45 -13.78
CA GLU A 56 -8.20 11.14 -13.20
C GLU A 56 -8.93 9.97 -13.86
N ASN A 57 -8.62 9.67 -15.13
CA ASN A 57 -9.28 8.66 -15.95
C ASN A 57 -8.48 7.36 -16.08
N MET A 58 -7.54 7.07 -15.17
CA MET A 58 -6.68 5.89 -15.25
C MET A 58 -7.47 4.58 -15.38
N GLY A 59 -8.60 4.44 -14.67
CA GLY A 59 -9.47 3.26 -14.79
C GLY A 59 -10.00 3.06 -16.21
N ALA A 60 -10.43 4.14 -16.88
CA ALA A 60 -10.89 4.09 -18.27
C ALA A 60 -9.73 3.79 -19.23
N LEU A 61 -8.54 4.34 -19.00
CA LEU A 61 -7.37 4.03 -19.84
C LEU A 61 -6.99 2.56 -19.79
N ILE A 62 -7.05 1.92 -18.60
CA ILE A 62 -6.85 0.47 -18.46
C ILE A 62 -7.95 -0.30 -19.24
N HIS A 63 -9.20 0.13 -19.15
CA HIS A 63 -10.31 -0.51 -19.86
C HIS A 63 -10.13 -0.47 -21.38
N HIS A 64 -9.75 0.67 -21.94
CA HIS A 64 -9.64 0.83 -23.40
C HIS A 64 -8.37 0.21 -24.01
N ALA A 65 -7.39 -0.17 -23.20
CA ALA A 65 -6.21 -0.86 -23.69
C ALA A 65 -6.46 -2.33 -23.93
N ASP A 66 -5.81 -2.91 -24.96
CA ASP A 66 -5.83 -4.35 -25.24
C ASP A 66 -4.90 -5.10 -24.29
N GLU A 67 -3.82 -4.46 -23.87
CA GLU A 67 -2.82 -4.99 -22.94
C GLU A 67 -2.23 -3.84 -22.11
N ILE A 68 -1.92 -4.10 -20.85
CA ILE A 68 -1.20 -3.17 -19.99
C ILE A 68 0.24 -3.64 -19.81
N VAL A 69 1.20 -2.81 -20.24
CA VAL A 69 2.64 -3.06 -20.06
C VAL A 69 3.14 -2.18 -18.93
N VAL A 70 3.64 -2.80 -17.88
CA VAL A 70 4.15 -2.11 -16.70
C VAL A 70 5.66 -2.30 -16.66
N ILE A 71 6.41 -1.20 -16.77
CA ILE A 71 7.86 -1.19 -16.72
C ILE A 71 8.26 -0.40 -15.49
N SER A 72 8.79 -1.07 -14.48
CA SER A 72 9.09 -0.47 -13.19
C SER A 72 10.49 -0.79 -12.73
N ARG A 73 11.13 0.17 -12.07
CA ARG A 73 12.26 -0.17 -11.19
C ARG A 73 11.77 -1.12 -10.10
N TYR A 74 12.55 -2.16 -9.86
CA TYR A 74 12.28 -3.08 -8.77
C TYR A 74 12.48 -2.36 -7.43
N THR A 75 11.42 -2.28 -6.63
CA THR A 75 11.44 -1.59 -5.35
C THR A 75 10.81 -2.45 -4.27
N PHE A 76 11.63 -3.00 -3.36
CA PHE A 76 11.19 -3.78 -2.18
C PHE A 76 10.15 -4.88 -2.48
N GLY A 77 10.38 -5.65 -3.53
CA GLY A 77 9.48 -6.75 -3.93
C GLY A 77 8.31 -6.34 -4.81
N GLY A 78 8.30 -5.11 -5.35
CA GLY A 78 7.22 -4.62 -6.20
C GLY A 78 7.61 -3.41 -7.04
N PHE A 79 6.64 -2.51 -7.22
CA PHE A 79 6.76 -1.32 -8.05
C PHE A 79 7.48 -0.17 -7.34
N SER A 80 8.08 0.72 -8.12
CA SER A 80 8.49 2.05 -7.66
C SER A 80 7.31 2.88 -7.15
N SER A 81 7.59 3.93 -6.41
CA SER A 81 6.56 4.82 -5.90
C SER A 81 5.71 5.47 -7.00
N PHE A 82 6.31 5.79 -8.18
CA PHE A 82 5.55 6.32 -9.31
C PHE A 82 4.56 5.30 -9.86
N VAL A 83 5.04 4.12 -10.27
CA VAL A 83 4.19 3.07 -10.85
C VAL A 83 3.10 2.66 -9.85
N LYS A 84 3.47 2.51 -8.57
CA LYS A 84 2.50 2.23 -7.51
C LYS A 84 1.44 3.32 -7.39
N ASN A 85 1.81 4.60 -7.52
CA ASN A 85 0.85 5.71 -7.47
C ASN A 85 -0.13 5.68 -8.65
N VAL A 86 0.32 5.28 -9.84
CA VAL A 86 -0.59 5.06 -10.99
C VAL A 86 -1.63 3.99 -10.65
N PHE A 87 -1.22 2.87 -10.05
CA PHE A 87 -2.15 1.82 -9.60
C PHE A 87 -3.07 2.29 -8.47
N ASP A 88 -2.56 3.00 -7.46
CA ASP A 88 -3.38 3.57 -6.39
C ASP A 88 -4.45 4.55 -6.92
N ARG A 89 -4.14 5.25 -8.01
CA ARG A 89 -5.05 6.18 -8.69
C ARG A 89 -6.01 5.48 -9.67
N SER A 90 -5.77 4.20 -9.98
CA SER A 90 -6.58 3.39 -10.90
C SER A 90 -7.75 2.68 -10.22
N LEU A 91 -8.00 2.91 -8.93
CA LEU A 91 -9.01 2.22 -8.14
C LEU A 91 -10.43 2.31 -8.73
N GLY A 92 -10.73 3.36 -9.50
CA GLY A 92 -11.98 3.49 -10.26
C GLY A 92 -12.19 2.40 -11.33
N TYR A 93 -11.17 1.60 -11.68
CA TYR A 93 -11.26 0.48 -12.61
C TYR A 93 -12.11 -0.68 -12.07
N VAL A 94 -12.14 -0.88 -10.75
CA VAL A 94 -12.97 -1.88 -10.07
C VAL A 94 -14.14 -1.23 -9.33
N LEU A 95 -15.10 -2.04 -8.91
CA LEU A 95 -16.24 -1.60 -8.10
C LEU A 95 -15.88 -1.62 -6.61
N PRO A 96 -16.56 -0.83 -5.77
CA PRO A 96 -16.36 -0.91 -4.33
C PRO A 96 -16.93 -2.18 -3.68
N GLN A 97 -17.89 -2.84 -4.34
CA GLN A 97 -18.51 -4.07 -3.86
C GLN A 97 -17.51 -5.23 -3.85
N PHE A 98 -17.67 -6.09 -2.87
CA PHE A 98 -16.87 -7.30 -2.69
C PHE A 98 -17.56 -8.54 -3.26
N GLU A 99 -16.75 -9.48 -3.74
CA GLU A 99 -17.11 -10.86 -4.07
C GLU A 99 -15.99 -11.80 -3.62
N VAL A 100 -16.24 -13.10 -3.60
CA VAL A 100 -15.25 -14.12 -3.26
C VAL A 100 -14.76 -14.79 -4.53
N ILE A 101 -13.42 -14.85 -4.69
CA ILE A 101 -12.75 -15.48 -5.82
C ILE A 101 -11.61 -16.31 -5.26
N ASP A 102 -11.55 -17.58 -5.65
CA ASP A 102 -10.51 -18.52 -5.22
C ASP A 102 -10.30 -18.55 -3.70
N GLY A 103 -11.39 -18.33 -2.94
CA GLY A 103 -11.37 -18.34 -1.47
C GLY A 103 -11.02 -17.02 -0.81
N GLU A 104 -10.72 -15.96 -1.55
CA GLU A 104 -10.37 -14.63 -1.05
C GLU A 104 -11.39 -13.56 -1.45
N THR A 105 -11.50 -12.52 -0.63
CA THR A 105 -12.36 -11.37 -0.87
C THR A 105 -11.66 -10.40 -1.82
N HIS A 106 -12.33 -10.05 -2.92
CA HIS A 106 -11.84 -9.10 -3.91
C HIS A 106 -12.92 -8.11 -4.31
N HIS A 107 -12.53 -6.99 -4.93
CA HIS A 107 -13.46 -6.05 -5.54
C HIS A 107 -14.11 -6.63 -6.79
N GLN A 108 -15.40 -6.35 -7.01
CA GLN A 108 -16.11 -6.77 -8.22
C GLN A 108 -15.60 -6.03 -9.46
N LYS A 109 -15.73 -6.67 -10.63
CA LYS A 109 -15.42 -6.06 -11.93
C LYS A 109 -16.36 -4.89 -12.24
N ARG A 110 -15.82 -3.74 -12.64
CA ARG A 110 -16.60 -2.67 -13.29
C ARG A 110 -16.79 -2.95 -14.78
N TYR A 111 -15.75 -3.50 -15.41
CA TYR A 111 -15.74 -3.87 -16.83
C TYR A 111 -15.70 -5.39 -16.97
N ALA A 112 -16.37 -5.91 -18.01
CA ALA A 112 -16.54 -7.37 -18.17
C ALA A 112 -15.23 -8.09 -18.56
N GLU A 113 -14.39 -7.41 -19.36
CA GLU A 113 -13.18 -8.01 -19.91
C GLU A 113 -12.13 -8.27 -18.83
N ASP A 114 -11.35 -9.31 -19.07
CA ASP A 114 -10.17 -9.66 -18.30
C ASP A 114 -8.91 -9.18 -19.04
N LYS A 115 -8.21 -8.22 -18.46
CA LYS A 115 -7.07 -7.55 -19.12
C LYS A 115 -5.76 -8.29 -18.88
N PRO A 116 -4.94 -8.52 -19.93
CA PRO A 116 -3.59 -9.04 -19.79
C PRO A 116 -2.63 -7.95 -19.31
N PHE A 117 -1.81 -8.30 -18.33
CA PHE A 117 -0.74 -7.45 -17.80
C PHE A 117 0.62 -8.09 -18.04
N SER A 118 1.52 -7.34 -18.68
CA SER A 118 2.93 -7.70 -18.84
C SER A 118 3.78 -6.82 -17.95
N PHE A 119 4.64 -7.42 -17.14
CA PHE A 119 5.50 -6.71 -16.18
C PHE A 119 6.97 -6.85 -16.56
N ILE A 120 7.70 -5.73 -16.54
CA ILE A 120 9.13 -5.68 -16.77
C ILE A 120 9.76 -4.94 -15.59
N PHE A 121 10.54 -5.66 -14.78
CA PHE A 121 11.25 -5.07 -13.66
C PHE A 121 12.70 -4.81 -14.02
N TYR A 122 13.16 -3.60 -13.76
CA TYR A 122 14.55 -3.22 -13.83
C TYR A 122 15.15 -3.21 -12.44
N GLY A 123 16.18 -3.99 -12.21
CA GLY A 123 16.89 -4.07 -10.95
C GLY A 123 18.32 -4.52 -11.13
N HIS A 124 19.17 -4.28 -10.14
CA HIS A 124 20.57 -4.69 -10.15
C HIS A 124 20.74 -5.91 -9.25
N ASP A 125 21.29 -6.98 -9.79
CA ASP A 125 21.63 -8.24 -9.08
C ASP A 125 20.50 -8.78 -8.19
N LEU A 126 19.30 -8.85 -8.75
CA LEU A 126 18.13 -9.33 -8.01
C LEU A 126 18.25 -10.81 -7.69
N SER A 127 18.18 -11.15 -6.40
CA SER A 127 18.14 -12.53 -5.90
C SER A 127 16.88 -13.26 -6.37
N MET A 128 16.88 -14.59 -6.26
CA MET A 128 15.68 -15.40 -6.57
C MET A 128 14.53 -15.05 -5.66
N GLU A 129 14.77 -14.82 -4.36
CA GLU A 129 13.75 -14.44 -3.39
C GLU A 129 13.09 -13.09 -3.75
N GLU A 130 13.88 -12.12 -4.20
CA GLU A 130 13.37 -10.82 -4.68
C GLU A 130 12.49 -10.99 -5.93
N LYS A 131 12.92 -11.80 -6.90
CA LYS A 131 12.15 -12.11 -8.12
C LYS A 131 10.84 -12.84 -7.80
N GLU A 132 10.87 -13.83 -6.91
CA GLU A 132 9.69 -14.55 -6.44
C GLU A 132 8.71 -13.62 -5.70
N SER A 133 9.24 -12.69 -4.90
CA SER A 133 8.44 -11.67 -4.21
C SER A 133 7.70 -10.77 -5.20
N ALA A 134 8.39 -10.29 -6.24
CA ALA A 134 7.76 -9.49 -7.30
C ALA A 134 6.71 -10.30 -8.07
N CYS A 135 6.99 -11.56 -8.40
CA CYS A 135 6.02 -12.43 -9.08
C CYS A 135 4.77 -12.66 -8.22
N ARG A 136 4.91 -12.88 -6.92
CA ARG A 136 3.78 -12.99 -5.98
C ARG A 136 2.98 -11.69 -5.92
N TYR A 137 3.68 -10.55 -5.81
CA TYR A 137 3.05 -9.24 -5.74
C TYR A 137 2.21 -8.92 -6.99
N VAL A 138 2.75 -9.10 -8.21
CA VAL A 138 1.99 -8.79 -9.43
C VAL A 138 0.81 -9.75 -9.66
N LYS A 139 0.89 -10.99 -9.17
CA LYS A 139 -0.27 -11.92 -9.17
C LYS A 139 -1.40 -11.39 -8.28
N ALA A 140 -1.06 -10.93 -7.07
CA ALA A 140 -2.03 -10.35 -6.14
C ALA A 140 -2.65 -9.06 -6.72
N VAL A 141 -1.82 -8.16 -7.27
CA VAL A 141 -2.29 -6.94 -7.96
C VAL A 141 -3.28 -7.30 -9.08
N CYS A 142 -2.93 -8.25 -9.96
CA CYS A 142 -3.81 -8.66 -11.06
C CYS A 142 -5.12 -9.25 -10.54
N ALA A 143 -5.10 -10.06 -9.48
CA ALA A 143 -6.31 -10.61 -8.86
C ALA A 143 -7.24 -9.48 -8.38
N ASN A 144 -6.71 -8.47 -7.69
CA ASN A 144 -7.50 -7.37 -7.15
C ASN A 144 -7.97 -6.35 -8.19
N ILE A 145 -7.19 -6.09 -9.24
CA ILE A 145 -7.65 -5.25 -10.37
C ILE A 145 -8.41 -6.05 -11.43
N ARG A 146 -8.67 -7.32 -11.19
CA ARG A 146 -9.50 -8.19 -12.06
C ARG A 146 -8.92 -8.38 -13.45
N GLY A 147 -7.58 -8.52 -13.55
CA GLY A 147 -6.83 -8.88 -14.73
C GLY A 147 -6.03 -10.17 -14.53
N HIS A 148 -5.15 -10.51 -15.47
CA HIS A 148 -4.26 -11.66 -15.34
C HIS A 148 -2.83 -11.32 -15.76
N VAL A 149 -1.85 -12.03 -15.17
CA VAL A 149 -0.44 -11.90 -15.51
C VAL A 149 -0.17 -12.63 -16.82
N LYS A 150 0.22 -11.88 -17.86
CA LYS A 150 0.65 -12.42 -19.15
C LYS A 150 2.12 -12.82 -19.11
N SER A 151 2.97 -11.96 -18.57
CA SER A 151 4.40 -12.20 -18.44
C SER A 151 5.02 -11.39 -17.32
N VAL A 152 6.13 -11.89 -16.74
CA VAL A 152 7.01 -11.15 -15.83
C VAL A 152 8.44 -11.32 -16.31
N ILE A 153 9.11 -10.20 -16.60
CA ILE A 153 10.49 -10.17 -17.10
C ILE A 153 11.33 -9.33 -16.16
N PHE A 154 12.54 -9.78 -15.86
CA PHE A 154 13.54 -9.04 -15.10
C PHE A 154 14.69 -8.64 -16.01
N ARG A 155 15.08 -7.37 -15.94
CA ARG A 155 16.19 -6.80 -16.70
C ARG A 155 17.18 -6.15 -15.75
N GLU A 156 18.46 -6.28 -16.07
CA GLU A 156 19.51 -5.57 -15.35
C GLU A 156 19.45 -4.06 -15.63
N CYS A 157 19.73 -3.26 -14.61
CA CYS A 157 19.95 -1.82 -14.75
C CYS A 157 21.39 -1.46 -14.38
N ASP A 158 21.94 -0.49 -15.09
CA ASP A 158 23.32 -0.03 -14.92
C ASP A 158 23.53 0.79 -13.62
N GLU A 159 22.46 1.24 -12.98
CA GLU A 159 22.52 2.08 -11.79
C GLU A 159 22.57 1.24 -10.51
N GLN A 160 23.71 1.31 -9.83
CA GLN A 160 23.81 0.82 -8.46
C GLN A 160 23.14 1.82 -7.51
N PRO A 161 22.25 1.37 -6.59
CA PRO A 161 21.83 2.22 -5.50
C PRO A 161 23.06 2.57 -4.66
N VAL A 162 23.29 3.87 -4.48
CA VAL A 162 24.41 4.36 -3.67
C VAL A 162 24.12 4.06 -2.20
N ALA A 163 24.59 2.91 -1.73
CA ALA A 163 24.63 2.61 -0.31
C ALA A 163 25.90 3.25 0.28
N GLU A 164 25.81 4.49 0.72
CA GLU A 164 26.90 5.09 1.49
C GLU A 164 27.04 4.35 2.85
N ASN A 165 28.30 4.09 3.23
CA ASN A 165 28.65 3.53 4.54
C ASN A 165 28.41 4.57 5.64
N LEU A 166 27.25 4.48 6.31
CA LEU A 166 26.82 5.46 7.29
C LEU A 166 27.11 4.99 8.71
N GLN A 167 27.85 5.80 9.45
CA GLN A 167 27.99 5.62 10.89
C GLN A 167 26.72 6.10 11.60
N VAL A 168 25.95 5.16 12.15
CA VAL A 168 24.73 5.43 12.89
C VAL A 168 25.06 5.92 14.28
N LYS A 169 24.69 7.15 14.66
CA LYS A 169 24.63 7.57 16.05
C LYS A 169 23.53 6.79 16.77
N LYS A 170 23.88 6.08 17.83
CA LYS A 170 22.89 5.50 18.76
C LYS A 170 22.09 6.65 19.38
N THR A 171 20.80 6.72 19.08
CA THR A 171 19.86 7.65 19.67
C THR A 171 19.12 6.97 20.82
N ALA A 172 18.78 7.72 21.86
CA ALA A 172 18.16 7.17 23.07
C ALA A 172 16.65 6.96 22.87
N GLY A 173 16.21 5.71 22.87
CA GLY A 173 14.92 5.20 23.36
C GLY A 173 13.60 5.72 22.80
N ARG A 174 13.55 6.60 21.77
CA ARG A 174 12.30 7.14 21.25
C ARG A 174 11.62 6.20 20.26
N THR A 175 10.32 5.94 20.47
CA THR A 175 9.47 5.22 19.51
C THR A 175 8.60 6.19 18.73
N VAL A 176 8.64 6.12 17.39
CA VAL A 176 7.74 6.89 16.52
C VAL A 176 6.76 5.97 15.80
N LEU A 177 5.48 6.26 15.95
CA LEU A 177 4.41 5.64 15.17
C LEU A 177 4.19 6.49 13.91
N LEU A 178 4.75 6.04 12.78
CA LEU A 178 4.68 6.76 11.50
C LEU A 178 3.42 6.34 10.73
N ILE A 179 2.47 7.26 10.61
CA ILE A 179 1.22 7.02 9.89
C ILE A 179 1.45 7.17 8.39
N GLY A 180 1.44 6.04 7.66
CA GLY A 180 1.54 5.98 6.20
C GLY A 180 0.21 6.19 5.46
N SER A 181 -0.91 6.34 6.18
CA SER A 181 -2.21 6.61 5.57
C SER A 181 -2.32 8.03 5.07
N MET A 182 -2.84 8.19 3.84
CA MET A 182 -3.12 9.49 3.23
C MET A 182 -4.50 10.05 3.61
N ARG A 183 -5.36 9.24 4.24
CA ARG A 183 -6.70 9.67 4.71
C ARG A 183 -6.61 10.71 5.84
N SER A 184 -7.77 11.28 6.20
CA SER A 184 -7.92 12.19 7.33
C SER A 184 -7.56 11.53 8.67
N GLN A 185 -7.58 12.31 9.75
CA GLN A 185 -7.23 11.85 11.10
C GLN A 185 -8.11 10.71 11.64
N ASP A 186 -9.30 10.48 11.04
CA ASP A 186 -10.24 9.43 11.47
C ASP A 186 -10.02 8.07 10.77
N GLY A 187 -8.92 7.91 10.04
CA GLY A 187 -8.60 6.66 9.34
C GLY A 187 -8.25 5.52 10.31
N ASN A 188 -8.57 4.27 9.90
CA ASN A 188 -8.35 3.08 10.73
C ASN A 188 -6.87 2.91 11.16
N SER A 189 -5.90 3.29 10.30
CA SER A 189 -4.48 3.26 10.67
C SER A 189 -4.17 4.18 11.86
N VAL A 190 -4.84 5.34 11.95
CA VAL A 190 -4.67 6.28 13.08
C VAL A 190 -5.31 5.69 14.34
N LYS A 191 -6.55 5.18 14.24
CA LYS A 191 -7.24 4.56 15.39
C LYS A 191 -6.44 3.39 15.98
N LEU A 192 -5.88 2.54 15.12
CA LEU A 192 -5.03 1.42 15.55
C LEU A 192 -3.71 1.91 16.16
N ALA A 193 -3.08 2.94 15.58
CA ALA A 193 -1.87 3.53 16.12
C ALA A 193 -2.09 4.16 17.51
N GLU A 194 -3.21 4.85 17.71
CA GLU A 194 -3.59 5.37 19.04
C GLU A 194 -3.79 4.26 20.06
N LYS A 195 -4.46 3.16 19.65
CA LYS A 195 -4.64 1.99 20.53
C LYS A 195 -3.31 1.32 20.87
N LEU A 196 -2.36 1.27 19.96
CA LEU A 196 -1.02 0.79 20.25
C LEU A 196 -0.28 1.76 21.17
N ARG A 197 -0.35 3.07 20.90
CA ARG A 197 0.28 4.11 21.72
C ARG A 197 -0.16 4.07 23.18
N GLU A 198 -1.46 3.81 23.43
CA GLU A 198 -1.99 3.66 24.80
C GLU A 198 -1.30 2.53 25.59
N GLN A 199 -0.71 1.53 24.88
CA GLN A 199 -0.03 0.40 25.52
C GLN A 199 1.49 0.58 25.62
N LEU A 200 2.06 1.56 24.88
CA LEU A 200 3.49 1.83 24.92
C LEU A 200 3.85 2.71 26.11
N GLN A 201 5.01 2.44 26.71
CA GLN A 201 5.60 3.25 27.76
C GLN A 201 6.73 4.12 27.21
N GLY A 202 7.11 5.17 27.93
CA GLY A 202 8.24 6.04 27.56
C GLY A 202 7.88 7.10 26.52
N ASP A 203 8.93 7.66 25.87
CA ASP A 203 8.76 8.69 24.84
C ASP A 203 8.27 8.07 23.52
N ASN A 204 7.01 8.31 23.22
CA ASN A 204 6.41 7.86 21.97
C ASN A 204 5.61 8.97 21.29
N LYS A 205 5.72 9.09 19.97
CA LYS A 205 5.11 10.14 19.18
C LYS A 205 4.43 9.59 17.94
N ILE A 206 3.25 10.11 17.59
CA ILE A 206 2.61 9.85 16.29
C ILE A 206 3.00 10.95 15.32
N ILE A 207 3.52 10.54 14.16
CA ILE A 207 3.86 11.42 13.05
C ILE A 207 3.07 10.99 11.81
N HIS A 208 2.53 11.95 11.06
CA HIS A 208 1.76 11.69 9.85
C HIS A 208 2.61 12.00 8.61
N LEU A 209 2.98 10.98 7.84
CA LEU A 209 3.75 11.12 6.60
C LEU A 209 3.14 12.14 5.64
N LYS A 210 1.81 12.18 5.51
CA LYS A 210 1.10 13.10 4.61
C LYS A 210 1.41 14.59 4.84
N LYS A 211 1.84 14.97 6.04
CA LYS A 211 2.21 16.36 6.35
C LYS A 211 3.53 16.78 5.71
N TYR A 212 4.36 15.81 5.33
CA TYR A 212 5.73 16.00 4.84
C TYR A 212 5.92 15.61 3.37
N LEU A 213 4.83 15.36 2.62
CA LEU A 213 4.94 14.93 1.21
C LEU A 213 5.66 15.94 0.30
N GLY A 214 5.62 17.22 0.64
CA GLY A 214 6.34 18.28 -0.07
C GLY A 214 7.76 18.52 0.47
N ASN A 215 8.14 17.94 1.63
CA ASN A 215 9.42 18.17 2.30
C ASN A 215 9.80 16.95 3.17
N LEU A 216 10.17 15.83 2.54
CA LEU A 216 10.64 14.63 3.25
C LEU A 216 11.92 14.85 4.06
N PRO A 217 12.88 15.71 3.66
CA PRO A 217 14.02 16.05 4.52
C PRO A 217 13.63 16.57 5.92
N GLU A 218 12.55 17.35 6.04
CA GLU A 218 12.04 17.79 7.33
C GLU A 218 11.53 16.62 8.19
N LEU A 219 10.84 15.65 7.56
CA LEU A 219 10.42 14.42 8.24
C LEU A 219 11.64 13.64 8.75
N PHE A 220 12.66 13.46 7.91
CA PHE A 220 13.87 12.74 8.34
C PHE A 220 14.56 13.42 9.50
N SER A 221 14.65 14.75 9.50
CA SER A 221 15.19 15.52 10.66
C SER A 221 14.38 15.26 11.94
N GLU A 222 13.05 15.16 11.82
CA GLU A 222 12.18 14.83 12.96
C GLU A 222 12.35 13.40 13.45
N LEU A 223 12.69 12.48 12.53
CA LEU A 223 12.95 11.09 12.81
C LEU A 223 14.38 10.80 13.30
N GLU A 224 15.32 11.75 13.23
CA GLU A 224 16.73 11.53 13.62
C GLU A 224 16.87 10.99 15.05
N SER A 225 15.96 11.37 15.96
CA SER A 225 15.94 10.89 17.36
C SER A 225 15.18 9.56 17.55
N ALA A 226 14.58 9.01 16.51
CA ALA A 226 13.80 7.78 16.62
C ALA A 226 14.71 6.54 16.59
N GLU A 227 14.71 5.76 17.66
CA GLU A 227 15.36 4.46 17.72
C GLU A 227 14.48 3.37 17.09
N THR A 228 13.18 3.45 17.36
CA THR A 228 12.19 2.50 16.87
C THR A 228 11.13 3.20 16.04
N ILE A 229 10.84 2.65 14.87
CA ILE A 229 9.72 3.07 14.03
C ILE A 229 8.64 1.98 14.06
N VAL A 230 7.40 2.39 14.27
CA VAL A 230 6.22 1.56 13.98
C VAL A 230 5.53 2.13 12.75
N LEU A 231 5.66 1.47 11.62
CA LEU A 231 5.00 1.89 10.38
C LEU A 231 3.52 1.50 10.43
N CYS A 232 2.64 2.49 10.64
CA CYS A 232 1.18 2.31 10.72
C CYS A 232 0.55 2.64 9.37
N THR A 233 0.19 1.64 8.56
CA THR A 233 -0.15 1.86 7.15
C THR A 233 -1.33 1.01 6.68
N PRO A 234 -2.18 1.52 5.75
CA PRO A 234 -3.16 0.69 5.08
C PRO A 234 -2.52 -0.11 3.93
N LEU A 235 -3.20 -1.18 3.51
CA LEU A 235 -2.95 -1.84 2.23
C LEU A 235 -3.63 -1.05 1.09
N TYR A 236 -2.89 -0.69 0.05
CA TYR A 236 -3.40 -0.14 -1.20
C TYR A 236 -2.95 -1.02 -2.35
N VAL A 237 -3.87 -1.50 -3.16
CA VAL A 237 -3.59 -2.36 -4.33
C VAL A 237 -2.46 -3.36 -4.02
N ASP A 238 -2.73 -4.26 -3.08
CA ASP A 238 -1.89 -5.38 -2.61
C ASP A 238 -0.51 -5.04 -2.02
N GLY A 239 -0.22 -3.76 -1.79
CA GLY A 239 1.07 -3.32 -1.26
C GLY A 239 0.97 -2.08 -0.38
N LEU A 240 2.13 -1.53 -0.08
CA LEU A 240 2.26 -0.24 0.60
C LEU A 240 1.67 0.88 -0.28
N PRO A 241 1.06 1.91 0.31
CA PRO A 241 0.72 3.13 -0.44
C PRO A 241 1.96 3.72 -1.11
N ALA A 242 1.81 4.26 -2.31
CA ALA A 242 2.91 4.84 -3.09
C ALA A 242 3.76 5.84 -2.30
N GLN A 243 3.14 6.64 -1.42
CA GLN A 243 3.85 7.64 -0.62
C GLN A 243 4.71 7.02 0.49
N VAL A 244 4.35 5.84 0.97
CA VAL A 244 5.17 5.07 1.90
C VAL A 244 6.38 4.50 1.16
N ILE A 245 6.18 3.99 -0.06
CA ILE A 245 7.30 3.51 -0.90
C ILE A 245 8.26 4.68 -1.19
N ARG A 246 7.75 5.85 -1.57
CA ARG A 246 8.55 7.05 -1.80
C ARG A 246 9.36 7.45 -0.55
N PHE A 247 8.73 7.45 0.63
CA PHE A 247 9.45 7.67 1.89
C PHE A 247 10.58 6.64 2.08
N MET A 248 10.32 5.36 1.80
CA MET A 248 11.32 4.29 1.92
C MET A 248 12.45 4.42 0.90
N GLU A 249 12.16 4.83 -0.35
CA GLU A 249 13.15 5.12 -1.39
C GLU A 249 14.06 6.29 -0.99
N GLU A 250 13.49 7.41 -0.55
CA GLU A 250 14.26 8.58 -0.14
C GLU A 250 15.05 8.35 1.15
N ALA A 251 14.53 7.51 2.06
CA ALA A 251 15.24 7.12 3.28
C ALA A 251 16.56 6.40 3.00
N GLN A 252 16.69 5.69 1.88
CA GLN A 252 17.95 5.04 1.49
C GLN A 252 19.05 6.05 1.16
N CYS A 253 18.67 7.23 0.69
CA CYS A 253 19.59 8.30 0.34
C CYS A 253 19.87 9.26 1.50
N TYR A 254 19.11 9.18 2.59
CA TYR A 254 19.26 10.09 3.73
C TYR A 254 20.26 9.56 4.75
N SER A 255 21.44 10.15 4.78
CA SER A 255 22.59 9.65 5.52
C SER A 255 22.54 9.81 7.05
N ARG A 256 21.69 10.69 7.58
CA ARG A 256 21.69 11.06 8.99
C ARG A 256 20.74 10.24 9.86
N TRP A 257 19.83 9.47 9.25
CA TRP A 257 18.81 8.74 9.97
C TRP A 257 18.80 7.26 9.65
N ARG A 258 18.89 6.43 10.67
CA ARG A 258 18.58 5.00 10.63
C ARG A 258 18.01 4.57 11.97
N PRO A 259 16.76 4.14 12.05
CA PRO A 259 16.24 3.50 13.24
C PRO A 259 16.95 2.17 13.46
N GLN A 260 17.02 1.72 14.70
CA GLN A 260 17.59 0.41 15.00
C GLN A 260 16.60 -0.70 14.62
N LYS A 261 15.29 -0.43 14.79
CA LYS A 261 14.24 -1.41 14.59
C LYS A 261 12.99 -0.81 13.96
N VAL A 262 12.37 -1.60 13.09
CA VAL A 262 11.10 -1.26 12.45
C VAL A 262 10.07 -2.35 12.72
N TYR A 263 8.90 -1.94 13.22
CA TYR A 263 7.71 -2.77 13.35
C TYR A 263 6.64 -2.29 12.36
N VAL A 264 5.67 -3.17 12.07
CA VAL A 264 4.55 -2.85 11.17
C VAL A 264 3.22 -3.01 11.89
N LEU A 265 2.35 -2.02 11.73
CA LEU A 265 0.93 -2.10 12.09
C LEU A 265 0.11 -1.81 10.83
N ALA A 266 -0.31 -2.87 10.15
CA ALA A 266 -1.02 -2.75 8.88
C ALA A 266 -2.52 -3.01 9.03
N ASN A 267 -3.33 -2.38 8.17
CA ASN A 267 -4.76 -2.67 8.07
C ASN A 267 -5.25 -2.65 6.62
N MET A 268 -6.34 -3.35 6.36
CA MET A 268 -6.98 -3.37 5.05
C MET A 268 -8.49 -3.57 5.14
N GLY A 269 -9.20 -3.24 4.05
CA GLY A 269 -10.65 -3.45 3.93
C GLY A 269 -11.06 -4.88 3.55
N LEU A 270 -10.15 -5.70 2.99
CA LEU A 270 -10.46 -7.09 2.62
C LEU A 270 -10.57 -7.98 3.86
N TYR A 271 -11.18 -9.16 3.73
CA TYR A 271 -11.45 -10.02 4.90
C TYR A 271 -10.25 -10.90 5.27
N GLU A 272 -9.54 -11.47 4.31
CA GLU A 272 -8.44 -12.41 4.53
C GLU A 272 -7.14 -11.67 4.85
N SER A 273 -6.68 -11.74 6.09
CA SER A 273 -5.48 -11.03 6.55
C SER A 273 -4.19 -11.49 5.88
N SER A 274 -4.16 -12.69 5.30
CA SER A 274 -3.06 -13.22 4.47
C SER A 274 -2.70 -12.32 3.28
N GLN A 275 -3.64 -11.55 2.73
CA GLN A 275 -3.38 -10.61 1.64
C GLN A 275 -2.41 -9.46 2.03
N LEU A 276 -2.11 -9.29 3.32
CA LEU A 276 -1.08 -8.35 3.79
C LEU A 276 0.37 -8.85 3.59
N ILE A 277 0.58 -10.09 3.17
CA ILE A 277 1.92 -10.70 3.08
C ILE A 277 2.90 -9.88 2.21
N ASN A 278 2.43 -9.31 1.11
CA ASN A 278 3.26 -8.51 0.21
C ASN A 278 3.70 -7.19 0.86
N LEU A 279 2.82 -6.55 1.65
CA LEU A 279 3.14 -5.35 2.40
C LEU A 279 4.24 -5.63 3.44
N PHE A 280 4.10 -6.71 4.22
CA PHE A 280 5.13 -7.10 5.20
C PHE A 280 6.44 -7.46 4.51
N SER A 281 6.39 -8.20 3.40
CA SER A 281 7.57 -8.55 2.60
C SER A 281 8.32 -7.30 2.11
N ALA A 282 7.60 -6.28 1.64
CA ALA A 282 8.21 -5.03 1.19
C ALA A 282 8.96 -4.31 2.32
N VAL A 283 8.38 -4.24 3.53
CA VAL A 283 9.07 -3.63 4.68
C VAL A 283 10.28 -4.46 5.12
N LYS A 284 10.19 -5.79 5.09
CA LYS A 284 11.34 -6.68 5.37
C LYS A 284 12.51 -6.43 4.41
N GLN A 285 12.23 -6.36 3.10
CA GLN A 285 13.24 -6.09 2.09
C GLN A 285 13.87 -4.71 2.25
N TRP A 286 13.04 -3.69 2.53
CA TRP A 286 13.56 -2.36 2.86
C TRP A 286 14.47 -2.39 4.08
N CYS A 287 14.06 -3.04 5.16
CA CYS A 287 14.88 -3.19 6.37
C CYS A 287 16.21 -3.88 6.05
N GLY A 288 16.18 -4.95 5.24
CA GLY A 288 17.38 -5.66 4.80
C GLY A 288 18.34 -4.75 4.02
N LYS A 289 17.84 -4.00 3.03
CA LYS A 289 18.64 -3.03 2.26
C LYS A 289 19.22 -1.91 3.12
N MET A 290 18.44 -1.42 4.09
CA MET A 290 18.86 -0.39 5.04
C MET A 290 19.73 -0.92 6.18
N LYS A 291 19.91 -2.23 6.31
CA LYS A 291 20.56 -2.89 7.47
C LYS A 291 19.89 -2.49 8.80
N ILE A 292 18.57 -2.39 8.80
CA ILE A 292 17.71 -2.14 9.95
C ILE A 292 17.11 -3.46 10.42
N GLU A 293 16.95 -3.64 11.72
CA GLU A 293 16.29 -4.82 12.25
C GLU A 293 14.77 -4.77 12.00
N TYR A 294 14.22 -5.77 11.34
CA TYR A 294 12.77 -5.96 11.26
C TYR A 294 12.27 -6.64 12.54
N GLY A 295 11.39 -5.96 13.27
CA GLY A 295 10.89 -6.40 14.57
C GLY A 295 9.63 -7.28 14.52
N GLY A 296 9.00 -7.41 13.35
CA GLY A 296 7.72 -8.09 13.18
C GLY A 296 6.54 -7.12 13.06
N GLY A 297 5.33 -7.64 12.97
CA GLY A 297 4.18 -6.77 12.81
C GLY A 297 2.82 -7.40 13.10
N LEU A 298 1.79 -6.56 13.07
CA LEU A 298 0.39 -6.92 13.16
C LEU A 298 -0.35 -6.43 11.92
N GLY A 299 -0.96 -7.36 11.19
CA GLY A 299 -1.88 -7.09 10.09
C GLY A 299 -3.32 -7.32 10.52
N VAL A 300 -4.17 -6.32 10.33
CA VAL A 300 -5.58 -6.32 10.73
C VAL A 300 -6.46 -6.23 9.48
N SER A 301 -7.25 -7.25 9.21
CA SER A 301 -8.19 -7.27 8.09
C SER A 301 -9.56 -6.72 8.48
N ALA A 302 -10.45 -6.56 7.49
CA ALA A 302 -11.80 -6.01 7.68
C ALA A 302 -11.82 -4.69 8.48
N GLY A 303 -10.85 -3.81 8.20
CA GLY A 303 -10.57 -2.60 8.99
C GLY A 303 -11.75 -1.66 9.14
N GLU A 304 -12.64 -1.55 8.14
CA GLU A 304 -13.84 -0.72 8.23
C GLU A 304 -14.81 -1.25 9.31
N LEU A 305 -14.97 -2.57 9.40
CA LEU A 305 -15.77 -3.20 10.47
C LEU A 305 -15.12 -2.99 11.84
N LEU A 306 -13.83 -3.34 11.95
CA LEU A 306 -13.12 -3.27 13.23
C LEU A 306 -12.95 -1.82 13.70
N GLY A 307 -12.68 -0.88 12.79
CA GLY A 307 -12.63 0.55 13.08
C GLY A 307 -13.93 1.12 13.61
N THR A 308 -15.06 0.67 13.06
CA THR A 308 -16.39 1.03 13.56
C THR A 308 -16.64 0.42 14.93
N LEU A 309 -16.34 -0.88 15.10
CA LEU A 309 -16.57 -1.56 16.38
C LEU A 309 -15.74 -0.96 17.53
N MET A 310 -14.53 -0.47 17.26
CA MET A 310 -13.71 0.20 18.27
C MET A 310 -14.34 1.48 18.85
N GLU A 311 -15.31 2.07 18.16
CA GLU A 311 -16.04 3.26 18.63
C GLU A 311 -17.15 2.90 19.64
N TYR A 312 -17.71 1.69 19.53
CA TYR A 312 -18.90 1.29 20.29
C TYR A 312 -18.64 0.19 21.33
N ALA A 313 -17.49 -0.46 21.27
CA ALA A 313 -17.15 -1.57 22.17
C ALA A 313 -15.65 -1.57 22.53
N PRO A 314 -15.30 -2.09 23.72
CA PRO A 314 -13.87 -2.24 24.08
C PRO A 314 -13.12 -3.13 23.07
N PHE A 315 -11.92 -2.68 22.68
CA PHE A 315 -11.04 -3.36 21.72
C PHE A 315 -10.44 -4.67 22.27
N ARG A 316 -11.28 -5.59 22.72
CA ARG A 316 -10.87 -6.92 23.21
C ARG A 316 -11.99 -7.96 23.14
N PHE A 317 -13.19 -7.55 22.72
CA PHE A 317 -14.36 -8.42 22.67
C PHE A 317 -14.87 -8.63 21.25
N GLY A 318 -15.56 -9.75 21.02
CA GLY A 318 -16.17 -10.08 19.75
C GLY A 318 -15.17 -10.08 18.59
N PRO A 319 -15.51 -9.50 17.44
CA PRO A 319 -14.67 -9.54 16.24
C PRO A 319 -13.27 -8.93 16.42
N THR A 320 -13.08 -7.99 17.37
CA THR A 320 -11.78 -7.33 17.59
C THR A 320 -10.81 -8.16 18.43
N ARG A 321 -11.24 -9.30 18.99
CA ARG A 321 -10.46 -10.09 19.97
C ARG A 321 -9.09 -10.54 19.45
N ILE A 322 -8.98 -11.01 18.20
CA ILE A 322 -7.71 -11.49 17.64
C ILE A 322 -6.78 -10.30 17.40
N ALA A 323 -7.30 -9.20 16.82
CA ALA A 323 -6.54 -7.98 16.62
C ALA A 323 -6.01 -7.42 17.96
N ALA A 324 -6.81 -7.42 19.01
CA ALA A 324 -6.39 -6.97 20.34
C ALA A 324 -5.29 -7.85 20.94
N LYS A 325 -5.37 -9.18 20.81
CA LYS A 325 -4.30 -10.08 21.24
C LYS A 325 -3.00 -9.84 20.46
N GLY A 326 -3.10 -9.65 19.15
CA GLY A 326 -1.96 -9.29 18.29
C GLY A 326 -1.35 -7.95 18.71
N MET A 327 -2.20 -6.95 19.02
CA MET A 327 -1.78 -5.64 19.48
C MET A 327 -0.97 -5.72 20.78
N ASN A 328 -1.42 -6.52 21.75
CA ASN A 328 -0.71 -6.72 23.01
C ASN A 328 0.68 -7.35 22.75
N ARG A 329 0.77 -8.40 21.91
CA ARG A 329 2.05 -9.01 21.55
C ARG A 329 3.01 -8.04 20.85
N LEU A 330 2.48 -7.22 19.92
CA LEU A 330 3.27 -6.19 19.24
C LEU A 330 3.76 -5.15 20.24
N ALA A 331 2.89 -4.67 21.15
CA ALA A 331 3.27 -3.72 22.20
C ALA A 331 4.34 -4.29 23.14
N ASP A 332 4.21 -5.57 23.55
CA ASP A 332 5.19 -6.26 24.38
C ASP A 332 6.55 -6.33 23.66
N ALA A 333 6.57 -6.72 22.38
CA ALA A 333 7.78 -6.78 21.59
C ALA A 333 8.47 -5.41 21.47
N ILE A 334 7.69 -4.35 21.22
CA ILE A 334 8.21 -2.97 21.14
C ILE A 334 8.80 -2.53 22.48
N ARG A 335 8.11 -2.74 23.60
CA ARG A 335 8.59 -2.36 24.95
C ARG A 335 9.86 -3.09 25.34
N GLN A 336 10.01 -4.36 24.95
CA GLN A 336 11.18 -5.19 25.23
C GLN A 336 12.31 -5.00 24.22
N GLY A 337 12.07 -4.26 23.13
CA GLY A 337 12.99 -4.18 21.99
C GLY A 337 13.25 -5.54 21.33
N SER A 338 12.31 -6.50 21.45
CA SER A 338 12.46 -7.87 20.94
C SER A 338 11.77 -8.05 19.58
N LYS A 339 12.06 -9.16 18.88
CA LYS A 339 11.31 -9.54 17.66
C LYS A 339 10.02 -10.26 18.03
N THR A 340 9.03 -10.12 17.15
CA THR A 340 7.84 -10.97 17.12
C THR A 340 7.62 -11.53 15.72
N GLU A 341 6.83 -12.57 15.59
CA GLU A 341 6.35 -13.04 14.30
C GLU A 341 5.34 -12.04 13.72
N ASP A 342 5.14 -12.09 12.41
CA ASP A 342 4.04 -11.38 11.77
C ASP A 342 2.71 -12.03 12.15
N ILE A 343 1.84 -11.23 12.71
CA ILE A 343 0.53 -11.66 13.21
C ILE A 343 -0.53 -11.20 12.22
N TYR A 344 -1.34 -12.13 11.73
CA TYR A 344 -2.43 -11.86 10.81
C TYR A 344 -3.76 -12.04 11.56
N ALA A 345 -4.50 -10.94 11.72
CA ALA A 345 -5.71 -10.91 12.54
C ALA A 345 -6.97 -10.67 11.69
N GLU A 346 -7.80 -11.72 11.62
CA GLU A 346 -9.14 -11.66 11.03
C GLU A 346 -10.21 -11.42 12.11
N PRO A 347 -11.42 -10.96 11.73
CA PRO A 347 -12.52 -10.78 12.65
C PRO A 347 -12.92 -12.10 13.33
N TYR A 348 -12.81 -12.15 14.66
CA TYR A 348 -13.15 -13.35 15.44
C TYR A 348 -14.65 -13.62 15.47
N CYS A 349 -15.07 -14.85 15.16
CA CYS A 349 -16.47 -15.28 15.16
C CYS A 349 -17.40 -14.36 14.33
N PHE A 350 -16.88 -13.78 13.24
CA PHE A 350 -17.67 -12.93 12.36
C PHE A 350 -17.59 -13.50 10.92
N PRO A 351 -18.66 -14.10 10.39
CA PRO A 351 -18.62 -14.76 9.09
C PRO A 351 -18.30 -13.81 7.93
N ARG A 352 -17.42 -14.24 7.02
CA ARG A 352 -17.07 -13.49 5.80
C ARG A 352 -18.30 -13.08 4.98
N SER A 353 -19.26 -13.96 4.80
CA SER A 353 -20.49 -13.67 4.05
C SER A 353 -21.29 -12.51 4.66
N LEU A 354 -21.35 -12.44 5.99
CA LEU A 354 -21.99 -11.32 6.69
C LEU A 354 -21.19 -10.04 6.52
N TYR A 355 -19.84 -10.11 6.60
CA TYR A 355 -18.97 -8.97 6.34
C TYR A 355 -19.22 -8.39 4.96
N ILE A 356 -19.16 -9.22 3.89
CA ILE A 356 -19.37 -8.79 2.50
C ILE A 356 -20.75 -8.14 2.34
N LYS A 357 -21.80 -8.74 2.91
CA LYS A 357 -23.16 -8.18 2.86
C LYS A 357 -23.25 -6.79 3.49
N ILE A 358 -22.62 -6.60 4.65
CA ILE A 358 -22.60 -5.30 5.36
C ILE A 358 -21.79 -4.29 4.56
N ALA A 359 -20.60 -4.64 4.08
CA ALA A 359 -19.73 -3.77 3.31
C ALA A 359 -20.42 -3.31 2.02
N ASN A 360 -21.01 -4.22 1.24
CA ASN A 360 -21.72 -3.90 0.00
C ASN A 360 -22.94 -2.99 0.25
N THR A 361 -23.67 -3.23 1.35
CA THR A 361 -24.78 -2.35 1.76
C THR A 361 -24.29 -0.96 2.17
N SER A 362 -23.14 -0.89 2.84
CA SER A 362 -22.54 0.39 3.27
C SER A 362 -22.15 1.25 2.08
N TRP A 363 -21.60 0.67 1.00
CA TRP A 363 -21.28 1.39 -0.22
C TRP A 363 -22.52 2.03 -0.86
N ASN A 364 -23.63 1.30 -0.92
CA ASN A 364 -24.92 1.82 -1.44
C ASN A 364 -25.43 2.99 -0.58
N ARG A 365 -25.30 2.91 0.75
CA ARG A 365 -25.68 4.01 1.66
C ARG A 365 -24.78 5.23 1.47
N THR A 366 -23.47 5.01 1.31
CA THR A 366 -22.51 6.10 1.09
C THR A 366 -22.75 6.81 -0.24
N ALA A 367 -23.06 6.07 -1.31
CA ALA A 367 -23.46 6.64 -2.59
C ALA A 367 -24.67 7.59 -2.43
N LYS A 368 -25.73 7.11 -1.77
CA LYS A 368 -26.94 7.94 -1.50
C LYS A 368 -26.61 9.20 -0.69
N LYS A 369 -25.75 9.11 0.33
CA LYS A 369 -25.30 10.29 1.11
C LYS A 369 -24.54 11.30 0.25
N ASN A 370 -23.86 10.86 -0.79
CA ASN A 370 -23.15 11.71 -1.76
C ASN A 370 -24.04 12.19 -2.91
N GLY A 371 -25.34 11.94 -2.88
CA GLY A 371 -26.30 12.39 -3.89
C GLY A 371 -26.30 11.61 -5.20
N ILE A 372 -25.69 10.39 -5.22
CA ILE A 372 -25.70 9.49 -6.36
C ILE A 372 -26.53 8.23 -6.08
N SER A 373 -27.13 7.66 -7.13
CA SER A 373 -27.88 6.42 -6.98
C SER A 373 -26.95 5.22 -6.82
N PRO A 374 -27.37 4.13 -6.17
CA PRO A 374 -26.57 2.90 -6.11
C PRO A 374 -26.25 2.32 -7.50
N GLN A 375 -27.09 2.56 -8.51
CA GLN A 375 -26.86 2.17 -9.90
C GLN A 375 -25.68 2.93 -10.51
N ASP A 376 -25.47 4.21 -10.14
CA ASP A 376 -24.36 5.01 -10.63
C ASP A 376 -22.99 4.47 -10.20
N LEU A 377 -22.91 3.65 -9.12
CA LEU A 377 -21.68 2.98 -8.71
C LEU A 377 -21.12 2.10 -9.85
N TYR A 378 -21.98 1.58 -10.71
CA TYR A 378 -21.62 0.70 -11.84
C TYR A 378 -21.32 1.46 -13.13
N ARG A 379 -21.33 2.78 -13.09
CA ARG A 379 -21.05 3.62 -14.28
C ARG A 379 -19.68 3.24 -14.88
N ARG A 380 -19.67 3.09 -16.20
CA ARG A 380 -18.47 2.89 -17.04
C ARG A 380 -18.12 4.20 -17.73
N LEU A 381 -16.83 4.47 -17.93
CA LEU A 381 -16.32 5.66 -18.62
C LEU A 381 -15.64 5.22 -19.93
#